data_7de19efae8cd8b38beac307c4624b002
#
_entry.id   7de19efae8cd8b38beac307c4624b002
#
_cell.length_a   1.000
_cell.length_b   1.000
_cell.length_c   1.000
_cell.angle_alpha   90.00
_cell.angle_beta   90.00
_cell.angle_gamma   90.00
#
_symmetry.space_group_name_H-M   'P 1'
#
loop_
_entity.id
_entity.type
_entity.pdbx_description
1 polymer ?
#
loop_
_entity_poly.entity_id
_entity_poly.type
_entity_poly.pdbx_seq_one_letter_code
_entity_poly.pdbx_strand_id
1 'polypeptide(L)'
;QVLVPIDLYQCEKCGHVQVIHIPHPDMLFGSQYTFMTRENPLLIKHVESSVDYFIENYESDINFVVEIGSNDGVFLETIKNKTNCKVLGVDPSTEPVNIAKNNGIDTILDFFTPQLAKNIISNYGSPDLVVANNVFAHMDDLRSVMRGVNLLLQDGGYFMFEVSYLKDVVEKNLIGTI
;
A
#
# COMPACT_ATOMS: atom_id res chain seq x y z
N GLN A 1 -17.45 1.99 -22.17
CA GLN A 1 -16.81 1.02 -21.27
C GLN A 1 -15.65 0.40 -22.03
N VAL A 2 -14.44 0.50 -21.51
CA VAL A 2 -13.25 -0.14 -22.08
C VAL A 2 -13.14 -1.52 -21.42
N LEU A 3 -13.13 -2.58 -22.24
CA LEU A 3 -12.89 -3.95 -21.76
C LEU A 3 -11.40 -4.25 -21.95
N VAL A 4 -10.72 -4.65 -20.88
CA VAL A 4 -9.32 -5.05 -20.90
C VAL A 4 -9.25 -6.55 -20.62
N PRO A 5 -8.56 -7.35 -21.45
CA PRO A 5 -8.39 -8.78 -21.19
C PRO A 5 -7.57 -9.00 -19.91
N ILE A 6 -7.97 -10.00 -19.12
CA ILE A 6 -7.25 -10.44 -17.91
C ILE A 6 -6.59 -11.79 -18.23
N ASP A 7 -5.56 -11.74 -19.06
CA ASP A 7 -4.81 -12.94 -19.44
C ASP A 7 -3.53 -13.02 -18.59
N LEU A 8 -3.36 -14.15 -17.89
CA LEU A 8 -2.16 -14.42 -17.08
C LEU A 8 -1.07 -15.07 -17.93
N TYR A 9 0.12 -14.53 -17.82
CA TYR A 9 1.32 -15.04 -18.49
C TYR A 9 2.42 -15.35 -17.48
N GLN A 10 3.10 -16.47 -17.69
CA GLN A 10 4.24 -16.86 -16.88
C GLN A 10 5.53 -16.69 -17.68
N CYS A 11 6.53 -16.05 -17.09
CA CYS A 11 7.85 -15.92 -17.66
C CYS A 11 8.59 -17.27 -17.58
N GLU A 12 8.98 -17.83 -18.72
CA GLU A 12 9.71 -19.11 -18.77
C GLU A 12 11.09 -19.07 -18.11
N LYS A 13 11.71 -17.88 -18.00
CA LYS A 13 13.04 -17.73 -17.40
C LYS A 13 13.03 -17.65 -15.87
N CYS A 14 12.06 -16.93 -15.28
CA CYS A 14 12.07 -16.65 -13.83
C CYS A 14 10.80 -17.09 -13.10
N GLY A 15 9.80 -17.62 -13.83
CA GLY A 15 8.55 -18.08 -13.25
C GLY A 15 7.59 -16.95 -12.83
N HIS A 16 7.95 -15.67 -13.03
CA HIS A 16 7.07 -14.55 -12.71
C HIS A 16 5.76 -14.63 -13.48
N VAL A 17 4.66 -14.42 -12.79
CA VAL A 17 3.31 -14.42 -13.37
C VAL A 17 2.75 -13.01 -13.33
N GLN A 18 2.20 -12.55 -14.46
CA GLN A 18 1.62 -11.21 -14.58
C GLN A 18 0.51 -11.17 -15.62
N VAL A 19 -0.35 -10.15 -15.55
CA VAL A 19 -1.18 -9.74 -16.68
C VAL A 19 -0.35 -8.91 -17.65
N ILE A 20 -0.63 -8.97 -18.96
CA ILE A 20 0.12 -8.22 -19.98
C ILE A 20 -0.65 -7.01 -20.53
N HIS A 21 -1.96 -6.99 -20.34
CA HIS A 21 -2.80 -5.88 -20.73
C HIS A 21 -3.03 -4.98 -19.51
N ILE A 22 -2.19 -3.96 -19.37
CA ILE A 22 -2.21 -3.06 -18.21
C ILE A 22 -2.88 -1.74 -18.61
N PRO A 23 -4.07 -1.41 -18.07
CA PRO A 23 -4.69 -0.10 -18.25
C PRO A 23 -3.83 0.99 -17.58
N HIS A 24 -3.97 2.23 -18.06
CA HIS A 24 -3.30 3.34 -17.38
C HIS A 24 -3.74 3.43 -15.91
N PRO A 25 -2.81 3.61 -14.94
CA PRO A 25 -3.13 3.62 -13.51
C PRO A 25 -4.25 4.56 -13.10
N ASP A 26 -4.36 5.75 -13.73
CA ASP A 26 -5.45 6.70 -13.46
C ASP A 26 -6.84 6.15 -13.79
N MET A 27 -6.93 5.18 -14.70
CA MET A 27 -8.20 4.51 -15.03
C MET A 27 -8.63 3.52 -13.95
N LEU A 28 -7.67 2.97 -13.22
CA LEU A 28 -7.90 1.98 -12.17
C LEU A 28 -8.04 2.63 -10.79
N PHE A 29 -7.11 3.54 -10.46
CA PHE A 29 -6.93 4.07 -9.11
C PHE A 29 -7.20 5.58 -9.00
N GLY A 30 -7.78 6.21 -10.03
CA GLY A 30 -8.10 7.63 -10.05
C GLY A 30 -9.38 8.00 -9.31
N SER A 31 -10.04 9.06 -9.78
CA SER A 31 -11.23 9.65 -9.13
C SER A 31 -12.47 8.74 -9.05
N GLN A 32 -12.50 7.62 -9.78
CA GLN A 32 -13.63 6.67 -9.80
C GLN A 32 -13.35 5.41 -8.95
N TYR A 33 -12.25 5.37 -8.24
CA TYR A 33 -11.93 4.23 -7.36
C TYR A 33 -12.81 4.25 -6.12
N THR A 34 -13.56 3.17 -5.89
CA THR A 34 -14.61 3.10 -4.86
C THR A 34 -14.33 2.08 -3.76
N PHE A 35 -13.24 1.32 -3.84
CA PHE A 35 -12.92 0.35 -2.81
C PHE A 35 -12.47 1.05 -1.53
N MET A 36 -13.11 0.69 -0.40
CA MET A 36 -12.81 1.21 0.94
C MET A 36 -12.50 0.05 1.88
N THR A 37 -11.33 0.07 2.49
CA THR A 37 -10.93 -0.93 3.49
C THR A 37 -11.91 -0.95 4.67
N ARG A 38 -12.38 0.22 5.08
CA ARG A 38 -13.29 0.45 6.20
C ARG A 38 -14.65 -0.22 6.05
N GLU A 39 -15.09 -0.47 4.81
CA GLU A 39 -16.39 -1.11 4.55
C GLU A 39 -16.37 -2.62 4.75
N ASN A 40 -15.18 -3.23 4.90
CA ASN A 40 -15.04 -4.67 5.09
C ASN A 40 -14.55 -5.03 6.50
N PRO A 41 -15.44 -5.53 7.40
CA PRO A 41 -15.06 -5.88 8.76
C PRO A 41 -13.97 -6.97 8.87
N LEU A 42 -13.84 -7.84 7.86
CA LEU A 42 -12.78 -8.85 7.85
C LEU A 42 -11.41 -8.23 7.56
N LEU A 43 -11.35 -7.24 6.67
CA LEU A 43 -10.11 -6.49 6.41
C LEU A 43 -9.70 -5.65 7.61
N ILE A 44 -10.66 -5.03 8.31
CA ILE A 44 -10.36 -4.31 9.55
C ILE A 44 -9.69 -5.24 10.57
N LYS A 45 -10.26 -6.41 10.81
CA LYS A 45 -9.68 -7.40 11.73
C LYS A 45 -8.31 -7.90 11.27
N HIS A 46 -8.12 -8.08 9.97
CA HIS A 46 -6.84 -8.46 9.41
C HIS A 46 -5.78 -7.37 9.64
N VAL A 47 -6.12 -6.11 9.39
CA VAL A 47 -5.27 -4.95 9.67
C VAL A 47 -4.91 -4.88 11.16
N GLU A 48 -5.88 -5.02 12.06
CA GLU A 48 -5.66 -5.04 13.51
C GLU A 48 -4.66 -6.14 13.89
N SER A 49 -4.84 -7.37 13.37
CA SER A 49 -3.96 -8.49 13.62
C SER A 49 -2.54 -8.27 13.05
N SER A 50 -2.42 -7.64 11.89
CA SER A 50 -1.13 -7.32 11.26
C SER A 50 -0.36 -6.27 12.06
N VAL A 51 -1.06 -5.26 12.56
CA VAL A 51 -0.46 -4.23 13.43
C VAL A 51 -0.03 -4.83 14.77
N ASP A 52 -0.86 -5.68 15.38
CA ASP A 52 -0.51 -6.35 16.65
C ASP A 52 0.71 -7.23 16.47
N TYR A 53 0.74 -8.06 15.41
CA TYR A 53 1.90 -8.88 15.10
C TYR A 53 3.18 -8.06 14.93
N PHE A 54 3.09 -6.91 14.23
CA PHE A 54 4.24 -6.03 14.05
C PHE A 54 4.73 -5.48 15.39
N ILE A 55 3.84 -4.94 16.22
CA ILE A 55 4.20 -4.36 17.53
C ILE A 55 4.81 -5.42 18.46
N GLU A 56 4.27 -6.65 18.45
CA GLU A 56 4.74 -7.73 19.34
C GLU A 56 6.10 -8.32 18.94
N ASN A 57 6.46 -8.28 17.65
CA ASN A 57 7.63 -8.99 17.13
C ASN A 57 8.81 -8.08 16.76
N TYR A 58 8.59 -6.79 16.67
CA TYR A 58 9.62 -5.83 16.29
C TYR A 58 9.82 -4.82 17.40
N GLU A 59 10.87 -5.01 18.20
CA GLU A 59 11.27 -4.16 19.32
C GLU A 59 11.85 -2.83 18.83
N SER A 60 11.03 -1.92 18.36
CA SER A 60 11.49 -0.59 18.01
C SER A 60 10.46 0.46 18.42
N ASP A 61 10.94 1.56 18.96
CA ASP A 61 10.13 2.75 19.18
C ASP A 61 9.74 3.33 17.81
N ILE A 62 8.58 2.93 17.30
CA ILE A 62 8.05 3.46 16.04
C ILE A 62 7.50 4.85 16.30
N ASN A 63 8.15 5.85 15.72
CA ASN A 63 7.77 7.25 15.86
C ASN A 63 7.07 7.80 14.63
N PHE A 64 7.40 7.29 13.44
CA PHE A 64 6.80 7.73 12.18
C PHE A 64 6.58 6.56 11.21
N VAL A 65 5.35 6.46 10.70
CA VAL A 65 4.92 5.45 9.73
C VAL A 65 4.41 6.12 8.46
N VAL A 66 4.85 5.61 7.30
CA VAL A 66 4.30 6.00 6.00
C VAL A 66 3.68 4.78 5.33
N GLU A 67 2.42 4.89 4.90
CA GLU A 67 1.75 3.84 4.12
C GLU A 67 1.57 4.27 2.67
N ILE A 68 2.04 3.43 1.74
CA ILE A 68 1.89 3.58 0.30
C ILE A 68 0.63 2.82 -0.13
N GLY A 69 -0.30 3.50 -0.83
CA GLY A 69 -1.63 2.97 -1.14
C GLY A 69 -2.48 2.87 0.12
N SER A 70 -2.49 3.94 0.92
CA SER A 70 -3.10 3.95 2.25
C SER A 70 -4.63 3.88 2.25
N ASN A 71 -5.27 3.96 1.08
CA ASN A 71 -6.72 3.94 0.94
C ASN A 71 -7.40 4.92 1.91
N ASP A 72 -8.42 4.49 2.64
CA ASP A 72 -9.17 5.30 3.61
C ASP A 72 -8.52 5.37 5.01
N GLY A 73 -7.25 4.95 5.12
CA GLY A 73 -6.38 5.16 6.28
C GLY A 73 -6.57 4.20 7.44
N VAL A 74 -7.27 3.07 7.27
CA VAL A 74 -7.56 2.11 8.37
C VAL A 74 -6.29 1.58 9.02
N PHE A 75 -5.25 1.21 8.26
CA PHE A 75 -4.00 0.74 8.84
C PHE A 75 -3.32 1.83 9.67
N LEU A 76 -3.22 3.04 9.12
CA LEU A 76 -2.59 4.18 9.78
C LEU A 76 -3.35 4.61 11.04
N GLU A 77 -4.67 4.59 11.01
CA GLU A 77 -5.51 4.84 12.18
C GLU A 77 -5.26 3.79 13.27
N THR A 78 -5.20 2.51 12.89
CA THR A 78 -5.00 1.40 13.81
C THR A 78 -3.63 1.50 14.51
N ILE A 79 -2.54 1.67 13.76
CA ILE A 79 -1.20 1.73 14.34
C ILE A 79 -1.02 3.01 15.18
N LYS A 80 -1.54 4.15 14.71
CA LYS A 80 -1.52 5.41 15.45
C LYS A 80 -2.21 5.29 16.83
N ASN A 81 -3.36 4.64 16.87
CA ASN A 81 -4.12 4.46 18.12
C ASN A 81 -3.41 3.53 19.12
N LYS A 82 -2.63 2.56 18.61
CA LYS A 82 -1.90 1.60 19.45
C LYS A 82 -0.53 2.09 19.92
N THR A 83 0.14 2.93 19.14
CA THR A 83 1.52 3.35 19.41
C THR A 83 1.68 4.85 19.65
N ASN A 84 0.66 5.64 19.32
CA ASN A 84 0.71 7.11 19.31
C ASN A 84 1.79 7.69 18.36
N CYS A 85 2.21 6.95 17.34
CA CYS A 85 3.19 7.40 16.35
C CYS A 85 2.59 8.45 15.40
N LYS A 86 3.46 9.23 14.75
CA LYS A 86 3.10 10.04 13.59
C LYS A 86 2.80 9.12 12.42
N VAL A 87 1.79 9.47 11.62
CA VAL A 87 1.42 8.70 10.43
C VAL A 87 1.22 9.60 9.22
N LEU A 88 1.50 9.07 8.03
CA LEU A 88 1.27 9.73 6.75
C LEU A 88 0.86 8.71 5.70
N GLY A 89 -0.27 8.93 5.04
CA GLY A 89 -0.71 8.16 3.90
C GLY A 89 -0.25 8.74 2.56
N VAL A 90 -0.13 7.87 1.56
CA VAL A 90 0.02 8.24 0.15
C VAL A 90 -0.95 7.38 -0.65
N ASP A 91 -1.90 7.99 -1.34
CA ASP A 91 -2.87 7.27 -2.18
C ASP A 91 -3.32 8.13 -3.36
N PRO A 92 -3.44 7.60 -4.59
CA PRO A 92 -3.87 8.37 -5.76
C PRO A 92 -5.39 8.57 -5.84
N SER A 93 -6.18 7.92 -4.98
CA SER A 93 -7.64 7.86 -5.08
C SER A 93 -8.30 8.96 -4.27
N THR A 94 -9.05 9.83 -4.94
CA THR A 94 -9.59 11.05 -4.33
C THR A 94 -10.55 10.76 -3.17
N GLU A 95 -11.48 9.82 -3.34
CA GLU A 95 -12.51 9.54 -2.32
C GLU A 95 -11.93 8.88 -1.07
N PRO A 96 -11.09 7.82 -1.17
CA PRO A 96 -10.40 7.25 -0.01
C PRO A 96 -9.56 8.28 0.77
N VAL A 97 -8.79 9.12 0.04
CA VAL A 97 -7.97 10.17 0.67
C VAL A 97 -8.83 11.17 1.44
N ASN A 98 -9.97 11.57 0.91
CA ASN A 98 -10.89 12.46 1.62
C ASN A 98 -11.45 11.82 2.90
N ILE A 99 -11.77 10.52 2.85
CA ILE A 99 -12.23 9.77 4.02
C ILE A 99 -11.12 9.66 5.06
N ALA A 100 -9.88 9.31 4.65
CA ALA A 100 -8.74 9.26 5.54
C ALA A 100 -8.53 10.60 6.28
N LYS A 101 -8.52 11.72 5.53
CA LYS A 101 -8.38 13.06 6.10
C LYS A 101 -9.49 13.43 7.06
N ASN A 102 -10.74 13.08 6.74
CA ASN A 102 -11.89 13.31 7.62
C ASN A 102 -11.79 12.53 8.95
N ASN A 103 -11.07 11.39 8.94
CA ASN A 103 -10.76 10.60 10.12
C ASN A 103 -9.43 11.01 10.80
N GLY A 104 -8.84 12.14 10.42
CA GLY A 104 -7.64 12.68 11.07
C GLY A 104 -6.33 11.98 10.68
N ILE A 105 -6.32 11.30 9.51
CA ILE A 105 -5.14 10.70 8.92
C ILE A 105 -4.64 11.60 7.79
N ASP A 106 -3.48 12.23 8.00
CA ASP A 106 -2.84 13.04 6.97
C ASP A 106 -2.45 12.15 5.78
N THR A 107 -2.86 12.55 4.56
CA THR A 107 -2.69 11.72 3.37
C THR A 107 -2.39 12.60 2.15
N ILE A 108 -1.35 12.25 1.41
CA ILE A 108 -0.98 12.91 0.15
C ILE A 108 -1.76 12.23 -0.99
N LEU A 109 -2.50 13.03 -1.75
CA LEU A 109 -3.21 12.56 -2.95
C LEU A 109 -2.23 12.55 -4.13
N ASP A 110 -1.50 11.44 -4.31
CA ASP A 110 -0.54 11.27 -5.39
C ASP A 110 -0.13 9.80 -5.54
N PHE A 111 0.44 9.43 -6.68
CA PHE A 111 1.15 8.17 -6.84
C PHE A 111 2.52 8.22 -6.15
N PHE A 112 2.90 7.12 -5.49
CA PHE A 112 4.21 7.04 -4.86
C PHE A 112 5.33 6.94 -5.88
N THR A 113 6.29 7.87 -5.79
CA THR A 113 7.47 7.95 -6.66
C THR A 113 8.73 8.28 -5.85
N PRO A 114 9.96 8.04 -6.37
CA PRO A 114 11.19 8.48 -5.72
C PRO A 114 11.24 9.98 -5.47
N GLN A 115 10.58 10.80 -6.32
CA GLN A 115 10.51 12.24 -6.11
C GLN A 115 9.59 12.58 -4.94
N LEU A 116 8.44 11.91 -4.83
CA LEU A 116 7.55 12.10 -3.68
C LEU A 116 8.23 11.65 -2.38
N ALA A 117 9.01 10.56 -2.39
CA ALA A 117 9.79 10.12 -1.23
C ALA A 117 10.73 11.23 -0.73
N LYS A 118 11.46 11.92 -1.63
CA LYS A 118 12.30 13.06 -1.27
C LYS A 118 11.51 14.22 -0.67
N ASN A 119 10.33 14.50 -1.22
CA ASN A 119 9.45 15.55 -0.70
C ASN A 119 8.94 15.21 0.71
N ILE A 120 8.59 13.94 0.95
CA ILE A 120 8.18 13.46 2.28
C ILE A 120 9.32 13.64 3.27
N ILE A 121 10.54 13.21 2.94
CA ILE A 121 11.71 13.36 3.81
C ILE A 121 11.92 14.85 4.17
N SER A 122 11.85 15.72 3.18
CA SER A 122 12.09 17.17 3.39
C SER A 122 11.06 17.82 4.30
N ASN A 123 9.81 17.38 4.25
CA ASN A 123 8.70 18.02 4.98
C ASN A 123 8.33 17.30 6.28
N TYR A 124 8.55 16.00 6.37
CA TYR A 124 8.06 15.15 7.45
C TYR A 124 9.17 14.39 8.19
N GLY A 125 10.34 14.22 7.57
CA GLY A 125 11.42 13.36 8.01
C GLY A 125 11.35 11.96 7.41
N SER A 126 12.32 11.10 7.73
CA SER A 126 12.34 9.70 7.30
C SER A 126 11.57 8.83 8.30
N PRO A 127 10.68 7.93 7.83
CA PRO A 127 9.92 7.05 8.69
C PRO A 127 10.75 5.87 9.21
N ASP A 128 10.32 5.34 10.36
CA ASP A 128 10.81 4.09 10.94
C ASP A 128 10.22 2.87 10.24
N LEU A 129 8.98 3.02 9.74
CA LEU A 129 8.24 1.98 9.06
C LEU A 129 7.59 2.53 7.78
N VAL A 130 7.84 1.84 6.68
CA VAL A 130 7.08 2.01 5.43
C VAL A 130 6.20 0.79 5.21
N VAL A 131 4.94 0.99 4.87
CA VAL A 131 3.95 -0.08 4.66
C VAL A 131 3.38 -0.01 3.25
N ALA A 132 3.06 -1.16 2.65
CA ALA A 132 2.37 -1.26 1.36
C ALA A 132 1.49 -2.52 1.32
N ASN A 133 0.23 -2.40 1.73
CA ASN A 133 -0.70 -3.52 1.81
C ASN A 133 -1.52 -3.66 0.53
N ASN A 134 -1.36 -4.80 -0.17
CA ASN A 134 -2.09 -5.13 -1.41
C ASN A 134 -1.96 -4.08 -2.52
N VAL A 135 -0.81 -3.44 -2.63
CA VAL A 135 -0.50 -2.37 -3.59
C VAL A 135 0.62 -2.78 -4.54
N PHE A 136 1.60 -3.50 -4.04
CA PHE A 136 2.85 -3.82 -4.76
C PHE A 136 2.61 -4.61 -6.04
N ALA A 137 1.60 -5.51 -6.05
CA ALA A 137 1.22 -6.30 -7.22
C ALA A 137 0.63 -5.44 -8.36
N HIS A 138 0.21 -4.21 -8.08
CA HIS A 138 -0.43 -3.31 -9.04
C HIS A 138 0.52 -2.22 -9.58
N MET A 139 1.81 -2.29 -9.24
CA MET A 139 2.80 -1.28 -9.64
C MET A 139 3.60 -1.74 -10.87
N ASP A 140 3.63 -0.92 -11.91
CA ASP A 140 4.33 -1.25 -13.17
C ASP A 140 5.85 -1.23 -13.02
N ASP A 141 6.40 -0.21 -12.36
CA ASP A 141 7.85 -0.06 -12.15
C ASP A 141 8.23 -0.31 -10.68
N LEU A 142 8.22 -1.59 -10.29
CA LEU A 142 8.64 -2.03 -8.96
C LEU A 142 10.05 -1.57 -8.58
N ARG A 143 10.97 -1.45 -9.55
CA ARG A 143 12.34 -0.99 -9.29
C ARG A 143 12.37 0.48 -8.89
N SER A 144 11.56 1.31 -9.54
CA SER A 144 11.43 2.72 -9.18
C SER A 144 10.80 2.87 -7.79
N VAL A 145 9.75 2.11 -7.52
CA VAL A 145 9.09 2.12 -6.20
C VAL A 145 10.05 1.69 -5.10
N MET A 146 10.79 0.59 -5.29
CA MET A 146 11.80 0.13 -4.31
C MET A 146 12.93 1.14 -4.08
N ARG A 147 13.35 1.87 -5.14
CA ARG A 147 14.28 3.00 -4.96
C ARG A 147 13.66 4.10 -4.10
N GLY A 148 12.37 4.40 -4.31
CA GLY A 148 11.63 5.34 -3.47
C GLY A 148 11.55 4.91 -2.01
N VAL A 149 11.21 3.65 -1.76
CA VAL A 149 11.17 3.07 -0.40
C VAL A 149 12.54 3.12 0.28
N ASN A 150 13.61 2.72 -0.43
CA ASN A 150 14.99 2.76 0.09
C ASN A 150 15.48 4.18 0.40
N LEU A 151 15.03 5.17 -0.38
CA LEU A 151 15.31 6.59 -0.08
C LEU A 151 14.54 7.08 1.14
N LEU A 152 13.29 6.63 1.28
CA LEU A 152 12.35 7.12 2.28
C LEU A 152 12.70 6.62 3.69
N LEU A 153 13.01 5.33 3.81
CA LEU A 153 13.34 4.70 5.10
C LEU A 153 14.60 5.28 5.71
N GLN A 154 14.57 5.46 7.02
CA GLN A 154 15.81 5.71 7.80
C GLN A 154 16.65 4.44 7.92
N ASP A 155 17.92 4.60 8.31
CA ASP A 155 18.80 3.47 8.60
C ASP A 155 18.22 2.61 9.74
N GLY A 156 18.08 1.30 9.50
CA GLY A 156 17.48 0.37 10.45
C GLY A 156 15.95 0.35 10.45
N GLY A 157 15.30 1.13 9.59
CA GLY A 157 13.84 1.12 9.43
C GLY A 157 13.32 -0.15 8.75
N TYR A 158 12.01 -0.39 8.88
CA TYR A 158 11.34 -1.58 8.36
C TYR A 158 10.50 -1.25 7.13
N PHE A 159 10.50 -2.17 6.16
CA PHE A 159 9.54 -2.19 5.07
C PHE A 159 8.63 -3.41 5.21
N MET A 160 7.36 -3.18 5.49
CA MET A 160 6.32 -4.21 5.57
C MET A 160 5.42 -4.13 4.35
N PHE A 161 5.19 -5.26 3.68
CA PHE A 161 4.25 -5.30 2.56
C PHE A 161 3.45 -6.60 2.54
N GLU A 162 2.24 -6.50 2.00
CA GLU A 162 1.36 -7.63 1.77
C GLU A 162 1.00 -7.72 0.28
N VAL A 163 1.01 -8.93 -0.25
CA VAL A 163 0.56 -9.24 -1.62
C VAL A 163 -0.20 -10.56 -1.63
N SER A 164 -1.07 -10.74 -2.62
CA SER A 164 -1.79 -11.99 -2.81
C SER A 164 -0.84 -13.15 -3.09
N TYR A 165 -1.11 -14.31 -2.48
CA TYR A 165 -0.32 -15.52 -2.70
C TYR A 165 -0.80 -16.24 -3.95
N LEU A 166 -0.01 -16.22 -5.02
CA LEU A 166 -0.38 -16.74 -6.33
C LEU A 166 -0.90 -18.19 -6.30
N LYS A 167 -0.34 -19.05 -5.46
CA LYS A 167 -0.82 -20.44 -5.34
C LYS A 167 -2.28 -20.48 -4.90
N ASP A 168 -2.66 -19.70 -3.90
CA ASP A 168 -4.04 -19.61 -3.44
C ASP A 168 -4.96 -19.01 -4.51
N VAL A 169 -4.48 -18.01 -5.26
CA VAL A 169 -5.22 -17.42 -6.38
C VAL A 169 -5.56 -18.49 -7.41
N VAL A 170 -4.59 -19.31 -7.80
CA VAL A 170 -4.78 -20.38 -8.80
C VAL A 170 -5.61 -21.53 -8.27
N GLU A 171 -5.29 -22.08 -7.08
CA GLU A 171 -5.94 -23.26 -6.54
C GLU A 171 -7.37 -22.98 -6.04
N LYS A 172 -7.65 -21.77 -5.56
CA LYS A 172 -8.96 -21.36 -5.01
C LYS A 172 -9.79 -20.51 -5.97
N ASN A 173 -9.30 -20.23 -7.20
CA ASN A 173 -9.94 -19.37 -8.20
C ASN A 173 -10.27 -17.96 -7.67
N LEU A 174 -9.34 -17.34 -6.94
CA LEU A 174 -9.52 -16.01 -6.35
C LEU A 174 -9.26 -14.90 -7.38
N ILE A 175 -10.03 -14.85 -8.46
CA ILE A 175 -9.82 -13.93 -9.60
C ILE A 175 -9.90 -12.44 -9.18
N GLY A 176 -10.66 -12.12 -8.15
CA GLY A 176 -10.85 -10.75 -7.68
C GLY A 176 -9.61 -10.12 -7.00
N THR A 177 -8.50 -10.84 -6.92
CA THR A 177 -7.24 -10.38 -6.31
C THR A 177 -6.10 -10.19 -7.33
N ILE A 178 -6.45 -10.29 -8.64
CA ILE A 178 -5.51 -10.13 -9.76
C ILE A 178 -5.60 -8.72 -10.31
#